data_febb70a800103da823a7d409f9a96b8c
#
_entry.id   febb70a800103da823a7d409f9a96b8c
#
_cell.length_a   1.000
_cell.length_b   1.000
_cell.length_c   1.000
_cell.angle_alpha   90.00
_cell.angle_beta   90.00
_cell.angle_gamma   90.00
#
_symmetry.space_group_name_H-M   'P 1'
#
loop_
_entity.id
_entity.type
_entity.pdbx_description
1 polymer ?
#
loop_
_entity_poly.entity_id
_entity_poly.type
_entity_poly.pdbx_seq_one_letter_code
_entity_poly.pdbx_strand_id
1 'polypeptide(L)'
;MAPGPRGGPDRVRSASVSRAPQRRRDRGPGRRAWRRVRAGAAGLAALALVSGCGLIGGPKTISANVPDQMTVTSQAFTSHLFPAAYTCHGPGQSPSLHWSGAPEGTKSLALLVDDASAPIKPYIYWIVFDIGSQTTGIQAGQVPPGARQADNSKGSDRYDPPCPLNGLHTYRFTVYALSRSLSLPEGVAMKTAWSAIAQAAIARGRLQSTASP
;
A
#
# COMPACT_ATOMS: atom_id res chain seq x y z
N MET A 1 26.34 54.80 27.28
CA MET A 1 25.91 55.93 26.46
C MET A 1 24.95 55.40 25.43
N ALA A 2 23.83 55.83 25.56
CA ALA A 2 22.51 55.94 24.95
C ALA A 2 22.50 56.08 23.43
N PRO A 3 21.29 56.13 22.82
CA PRO A 3 20.05 55.37 22.95
C PRO A 3 19.50 54.89 21.55
N GLY A 4 18.40 54.15 21.58
CA GLY A 4 17.73 53.65 20.40
C GLY A 4 17.15 54.64 19.39
N PRO A 5 16.38 54.16 18.44
CA PRO A 5 15.03 54.76 18.32
C PRO A 5 13.87 53.76 18.14
N ARG A 6 12.76 54.34 18.49
CA ARG A 6 11.36 53.89 18.42
C ARG A 6 10.82 53.93 16.97
N GLY A 7 9.84 53.06 16.68
CA GLY A 7 8.98 53.17 15.52
C GLY A 7 8.03 51.97 15.53
N GLY A 8 6.87 52.12 15.70
CA GLY A 8 5.62 52.63 15.35
C GLY A 8 4.70 51.53 14.81
N PRO A 9 3.40 51.45 15.15
CA PRO A 9 2.53 50.32 14.84
C PRO A 9 1.88 50.48 13.44
N ASP A 10 1.96 49.46 12.60
CA ASP A 10 1.23 49.42 11.33
C ASP A 10 0.00 48.54 11.41
N ARG A 11 -1.07 49.20 11.42
CA ARG A 11 -2.41 49.09 10.77
C ARG A 11 -2.83 47.68 10.32
N VAL A 12 -3.77 47.18 11.09
CA VAL A 12 -4.78 46.19 10.69
C VAL A 12 -5.58 46.70 9.49
N ARG A 13 -5.52 46.02 8.35
CA ARG A 13 -6.47 46.19 7.25
C ARG A 13 -7.49 45.06 7.29
N SER A 14 -8.69 45.45 7.68
CA SER A 14 -9.91 44.67 7.53
C SER A 14 -10.23 44.50 6.05
N ALA A 15 -10.31 43.29 5.57
CA ALA A 15 -10.84 42.94 4.25
C ALA A 15 -12.29 42.47 4.41
N SER A 16 -13.15 43.20 3.78
CA SER A 16 -14.60 43.05 3.70
C SER A 16 -15.01 41.74 2.99
N VAL A 17 -15.92 41.04 3.63
CA VAL A 17 -16.63 39.88 3.09
C VAL A 17 -17.70 40.35 2.11
N SER A 18 -17.53 40.06 0.82
CA SER A 18 -18.57 40.22 -0.20
C SER A 18 -19.51 39.03 -0.21
N ARG A 19 -20.75 39.24 0.17
CA ARG A 19 -21.86 38.30 -0.02
C ARG A 19 -22.36 38.37 -1.47
N ALA A 20 -22.36 37.23 -2.16
CA ALA A 20 -23.04 37.05 -3.43
C ALA A 20 -24.50 36.60 -3.24
N PRO A 21 -25.45 37.02 -4.09
CA PRO A 21 -26.90 36.87 -3.87
C PRO A 21 -27.41 35.49 -4.29
N GLN A 22 -28.30 34.95 -3.46
CA GLN A 22 -29.09 33.75 -3.74
C GLN A 22 -30.10 34.01 -4.85
N ARG A 23 -30.06 33.25 -5.92
CA ARG A 23 -31.13 33.16 -6.94
C ARG A 23 -32.19 32.18 -6.50
N ARG A 24 -33.35 32.70 -6.15
CA ARG A 24 -34.63 31.99 -6.11
C ARG A 24 -34.94 31.44 -7.51
N ARG A 25 -35.30 30.20 -7.63
CA ARG A 25 -36.02 29.67 -8.80
C ARG A 25 -37.38 29.19 -8.36
N ASP A 26 -38.34 29.82 -8.94
CA ASP A 26 -39.76 29.65 -8.73
C ASP A 26 -40.29 28.32 -9.26
N ARG A 27 -41.32 27.87 -8.59
CA ARG A 27 -42.16 26.72 -8.92
C ARG A 27 -43.08 27.07 -10.08
N GLY A 28 -43.25 26.18 -11.02
CA GLY A 28 -44.34 26.17 -11.97
C GLY A 28 -44.89 24.76 -12.18
N PRO A 29 -46.20 24.56 -12.04
CA PRO A 29 -46.82 23.26 -12.18
C PRO A 29 -47.33 22.99 -13.59
N GLY A 30 -46.98 21.85 -14.17
CA GLY A 30 -47.50 21.40 -15.45
C GLY A 30 -48.17 20.04 -15.36
N ARG A 31 -49.45 20.02 -15.06
CA ARG A 31 -50.33 18.85 -15.25
C ARG A 31 -50.77 18.76 -16.73
N ARG A 32 -50.62 17.61 -17.35
CA ARG A 32 -51.48 17.10 -18.47
C ARG A 32 -51.16 15.62 -18.60
N ALA A 33 -52.07 14.76 -18.25
CA ALA A 33 -53.25 14.25 -18.94
C ALA A 33 -52.94 13.05 -19.81
N TRP A 34 -53.30 11.94 -19.27
CA TRP A 34 -53.89 10.71 -19.83
C TRP A 34 -53.99 10.54 -21.32
N ARG A 35 -53.41 9.47 -21.88
CA ARG A 35 -54.04 8.67 -22.94
C ARG A 35 -53.72 7.19 -22.70
N ARG A 36 -54.76 6.43 -22.42
CA ARG A 36 -54.79 4.98 -22.52
C ARG A 36 -54.90 4.61 -24.00
N VAL A 37 -54.03 3.73 -24.48
CA VAL A 37 -54.30 2.95 -25.68
C VAL A 37 -54.07 1.51 -25.31
N ARG A 38 -55.13 0.70 -25.45
CA ARG A 38 -55.19 -0.76 -25.36
C ARG A 38 -54.90 -1.37 -26.72
N ALA A 39 -54.51 -2.63 -26.68
CA ALA A 39 -54.41 -3.66 -27.73
C ALA A 39 -52.99 -3.78 -28.31
N GLY A 40 -52.37 -4.91 -28.45
CA GLY A 40 -52.75 -6.29 -28.42
C GLY A 40 -51.60 -7.10 -28.97
N ALA A 41 -51.63 -8.40 -28.66
CA ALA A 41 -51.00 -9.49 -29.39
C ALA A 41 -49.48 -9.73 -29.32
N ALA A 42 -49.16 -10.80 -28.59
CA ALA A 42 -48.26 -11.92 -28.89
C ALA A 42 -47.09 -11.66 -29.84
N GLY A 43 -45.89 -11.75 -29.25
CA GLY A 43 -44.63 -11.87 -30.01
C GLY A 43 -43.59 -12.53 -29.11
N LEU A 44 -43.19 -13.72 -29.48
CA LEU A 44 -42.16 -14.56 -28.85
C LEU A 44 -40.90 -13.76 -28.56
N ALA A 45 -40.59 -13.56 -27.29
CA ALA A 45 -39.33 -12.97 -26.86
C ALA A 45 -38.25 -14.06 -26.81
N ALA A 46 -37.34 -14.03 -27.80
CA ALA A 46 -36.09 -14.75 -27.72
C ALA A 46 -35.25 -14.13 -26.59
N LEU A 47 -35.06 -14.89 -25.50
CA LEU A 47 -34.07 -14.55 -24.46
C LEU A 47 -32.67 -14.71 -25.05
N ALA A 48 -32.07 -13.61 -25.51
CA ALA A 48 -30.63 -13.51 -25.71
C ALA A 48 -29.96 -13.34 -24.34
N LEU A 49 -29.46 -14.44 -23.79
CA LEU A 49 -28.55 -14.42 -22.68
C LEU A 49 -27.22 -13.79 -23.13
N VAL A 50 -27.12 -12.49 -23.02
CA VAL A 50 -25.85 -11.81 -23.13
C VAL A 50 -25.07 -12.13 -21.85
N SER A 51 -24.29 -13.20 -21.89
CA SER A 51 -23.24 -13.45 -20.90
C SER A 51 -22.16 -12.36 -21.03
N GLY A 52 -22.39 -11.23 -20.41
CA GLY A 52 -21.39 -10.19 -20.28
C GLY A 52 -20.28 -10.67 -19.36
N CYS A 53 -19.20 -11.23 -19.93
CA CYS A 53 -17.93 -11.36 -19.23
C CYS A 53 -17.43 -9.96 -18.89
N GLY A 54 -17.80 -9.49 -17.71
CA GLY A 54 -17.25 -8.26 -17.14
C GLY A 54 -15.78 -8.45 -16.79
N LEU A 55 -14.90 -8.12 -17.72
CA LEU A 55 -13.48 -7.92 -17.45
C LEU A 55 -13.28 -6.62 -16.66
N ILE A 56 -13.78 -6.58 -15.44
CA ILE A 56 -13.41 -5.53 -14.49
C ILE A 56 -12.18 -6.04 -13.73
N GLY A 57 -11.01 -5.86 -14.32
CA GLY A 57 -9.73 -6.06 -13.66
C GLY A 57 -9.49 -4.95 -12.64
N GLY A 58 -10.15 -5.01 -11.48
CA GLY A 58 -9.78 -4.21 -10.32
C GLY A 58 -8.34 -4.55 -9.88
N PRO A 59 -7.66 -3.65 -9.15
CA PRO A 59 -6.34 -3.94 -8.62
C PRO A 59 -6.45 -5.19 -7.73
N LYS A 60 -5.81 -6.29 -8.15
CA LYS A 60 -5.76 -7.51 -7.35
C LYS A 60 -4.96 -7.19 -6.09
N THR A 61 -5.66 -7.07 -4.97
CA THR A 61 -5.04 -7.17 -3.65
C THR A 61 -4.36 -8.53 -3.55
N ILE A 62 -3.22 -8.62 -2.86
CA ILE A 62 -2.60 -9.92 -2.59
C ILE A 62 -3.68 -10.76 -1.91
N SER A 63 -4.07 -11.83 -2.59
CA SER A 63 -5.21 -12.64 -2.19
C SER A 63 -5.02 -13.11 -0.76
N ALA A 64 -6.09 -13.01 0.03
CA ALA A 64 -6.17 -13.66 1.34
C ALA A 64 -5.89 -15.18 1.27
N ASN A 65 -5.89 -15.75 0.07
CA ASN A 65 -5.75 -17.18 -0.20
C ASN A 65 -4.29 -17.64 -0.41
N VAL A 66 -3.27 -16.74 -0.30
CA VAL A 66 -1.87 -17.21 -0.34
C VAL A 66 -1.56 -17.91 0.98
N PRO A 67 -1.20 -19.23 0.97
CA PRO A 67 -0.99 -20.00 2.18
C PRO A 67 0.17 -19.45 3.02
N ASP A 68 0.01 -19.41 4.34
CA ASP A 68 1.06 -19.11 5.30
C ASP A 68 1.85 -20.40 5.60
N GLN A 69 2.73 -20.82 4.67
CA GLN A 69 3.51 -22.08 4.75
C GLN A 69 4.97 -21.85 5.12
N MET A 70 5.44 -20.61 4.98
CA MET A 70 6.84 -20.29 5.26
C MET A 70 7.00 -19.76 6.68
N THR A 71 8.14 -19.99 7.27
CA THR A 71 8.54 -19.38 8.54
C THR A 71 9.51 -18.23 8.26
N VAL A 72 9.29 -17.09 8.91
CA VAL A 72 10.21 -15.94 8.88
C VAL A 72 10.60 -15.58 10.30
N THR A 73 11.89 -15.45 10.55
CA THR A 73 12.46 -15.13 11.86
C THR A 73 13.54 -14.06 11.74
N SER A 74 13.85 -13.43 12.86
CA SER A 74 14.99 -12.53 12.99
C SER A 74 15.59 -12.63 14.38
N GLN A 75 16.90 -12.80 14.45
CA GLN A 75 17.63 -12.72 15.72
C GLN A 75 17.64 -11.29 16.30
N ALA A 76 17.33 -10.30 15.47
CA ALA A 76 17.22 -8.93 15.88
C ALA A 76 16.00 -8.67 16.80
N PHE A 77 14.95 -9.51 16.72
CA PHE A 77 13.67 -9.30 17.44
C PHE A 77 13.53 -10.31 18.59
N THR A 78 14.30 -10.12 19.65
CA THR A 78 14.33 -11.03 20.80
C THR A 78 13.09 -10.97 21.70
N SER A 79 12.26 -9.91 21.57
CA SER A 79 11.12 -9.65 22.47
C SER A 79 9.86 -9.16 21.78
N HIS A 80 9.67 -9.48 20.50
CA HIS A 80 8.58 -8.94 19.65
C HIS A 80 8.60 -7.40 19.50
N LEU A 81 9.53 -6.70 20.17
CA LEU A 81 9.73 -5.28 20.01
C LEU A 81 10.66 -5.00 18.84
N PHE A 82 10.34 -3.99 18.09
CA PHE A 82 11.18 -3.53 16.99
C PHE A 82 12.32 -2.67 17.54
N PRO A 83 13.58 -3.14 17.46
CA PRO A 83 14.68 -2.42 18.09
C PRO A 83 14.95 -1.06 17.43
N ALA A 84 15.29 -0.06 18.24
CA ALA A 84 15.60 1.30 17.80
C ALA A 84 16.71 1.36 16.71
N ALA A 85 17.64 0.39 16.73
CA ALA A 85 18.70 0.30 15.73
C ALA A 85 18.20 0.19 14.28
N TYR A 86 16.98 -0.31 14.06
CA TYR A 86 16.37 -0.48 12.74
C TYR A 86 15.31 0.57 12.41
N THR A 87 15.15 1.57 13.28
CA THR A 87 14.26 2.71 13.14
C THR A 87 15.02 3.97 12.74
N CYS A 88 14.31 5.08 12.53
CA CYS A 88 14.91 6.40 12.31
C CYS A 88 15.73 6.93 13.52
N HIS A 89 15.64 6.30 14.68
CA HIS A 89 16.40 6.64 15.88
C HIS A 89 17.77 5.94 15.95
N GLY A 90 18.06 5.03 15.02
CA GLY A 90 19.33 4.31 14.90
C GLY A 90 20.00 4.54 13.55
N PRO A 91 20.94 3.66 13.16
CA PRO A 91 21.58 3.71 11.84
C PRO A 91 20.59 3.57 10.67
N GLY A 92 19.35 3.19 10.92
CA GLY A 92 18.30 3.09 9.92
C GLY A 92 18.51 2.00 8.87
N GLN A 93 19.29 0.98 9.19
CA GLN A 93 19.48 -0.18 8.29
C GLN A 93 18.37 -1.22 8.47
N SER A 94 18.12 -2.03 7.44
CA SER A 94 17.18 -3.14 7.54
C SER A 94 17.69 -4.21 8.52
N PRO A 95 16.81 -4.89 9.27
CA PRO A 95 17.22 -6.01 10.12
C PRO A 95 17.65 -7.23 9.29
N SER A 96 18.46 -8.11 9.89
CA SER A 96 18.69 -9.44 9.33
C SER A 96 17.43 -10.29 9.45
N LEU A 97 17.14 -11.07 8.42
CA LEU A 97 16.00 -11.99 8.38
C LEU A 97 16.45 -13.37 7.93
N HIS A 98 15.78 -14.38 8.43
CA HIS A 98 15.89 -15.76 7.97
C HIS A 98 14.52 -16.32 7.63
N TRP A 99 14.46 -17.19 6.64
CA TRP A 99 13.22 -17.86 6.27
C TRP A 99 13.46 -19.29 5.79
N SER A 100 12.41 -20.09 5.88
CA SER A 100 12.40 -21.49 5.45
C SER A 100 10.99 -21.89 5.00
N GLY A 101 10.88 -23.09 4.43
CA GLY A 101 9.58 -23.64 4.04
C GLY A 101 9.03 -23.11 2.71
N ALA A 102 9.87 -22.56 1.84
CA ALA A 102 9.45 -22.26 0.48
C ALA A 102 8.99 -23.56 -0.22
N PRO A 103 7.75 -23.60 -0.79
CA PRO A 103 7.23 -24.81 -1.40
C PRO A 103 7.94 -25.16 -2.71
N GLU A 104 7.75 -26.40 -3.15
CA GLU A 104 8.15 -26.81 -4.49
C GLU A 104 7.49 -25.91 -5.54
N GLY A 105 8.17 -25.68 -6.65
CA GLY A 105 7.70 -24.74 -7.67
C GLY A 105 8.10 -23.27 -7.43
N THR A 106 8.74 -22.95 -6.29
CA THR A 106 9.30 -21.61 -6.05
C THR A 106 10.43 -21.30 -7.04
N LYS A 107 10.28 -20.25 -7.81
CA LYS A 107 11.28 -19.77 -8.79
C LYS A 107 12.05 -18.55 -8.30
N SER A 108 11.42 -17.70 -7.50
CA SER A 108 12.07 -16.59 -6.82
C SER A 108 11.33 -16.28 -5.52
N LEU A 109 11.90 -15.38 -4.73
CA LEU A 109 11.28 -14.88 -3.50
C LEU A 109 11.15 -13.36 -3.57
N ALA A 110 10.21 -12.82 -2.79
CA ALA A 110 10.10 -11.38 -2.57
C ALA A 110 9.88 -11.09 -1.09
N LEU A 111 10.47 -10.00 -0.60
CA LEU A 111 10.27 -9.46 0.74
C LEU A 111 9.48 -8.17 0.67
N LEU A 112 8.49 -8.04 1.53
CA LEU A 112 7.73 -6.83 1.75
C LEU A 112 7.78 -6.45 3.21
N VAL A 113 8.08 -5.18 3.50
CA VAL A 113 8.02 -4.60 4.85
C VAL A 113 6.96 -3.52 4.85
N ASP A 114 5.95 -3.68 5.70
CA ASP A 114 4.84 -2.74 5.79
C ASP A 114 4.37 -2.51 7.23
N ASP A 115 3.60 -1.44 7.43
CA ASP A 115 2.93 -1.12 8.69
C ASP A 115 1.46 -1.55 8.62
N ALA A 116 1.09 -2.52 9.45
CA ALA A 116 -0.29 -3.00 9.56
C ALA A 116 -1.22 -2.03 10.30
N SER A 117 -0.66 -1.09 11.05
CA SER A 117 -1.40 -0.14 11.89
C SER A 117 -1.77 1.15 11.16
N ALA A 118 -1.31 1.32 9.92
CA ALA A 118 -1.62 2.51 9.12
C ALA A 118 -3.14 2.63 8.89
N PRO A 119 -3.78 3.79 9.17
CA PRO A 119 -5.23 3.89 9.34
C PRO A 119 -6.04 3.74 8.04
N ILE A 120 -5.45 3.99 6.88
CA ILE A 120 -6.17 4.00 5.59
C ILE A 120 -5.65 2.93 4.64
N LYS A 121 -4.33 2.80 4.53
CA LYS A 121 -3.64 1.81 3.70
C LYS A 121 -2.29 1.51 4.32
N PRO A 122 -1.77 0.29 4.20
CA PRO A 122 -0.44 -0.03 4.69
C PRO A 122 0.61 0.92 4.11
N TYR A 123 1.48 1.45 4.98
CA TYR A 123 2.69 2.13 4.53
C TYR A 123 3.75 1.09 4.26
N ILE A 124 4.31 1.11 3.06
CA ILE A 124 5.33 0.17 2.62
C ILE A 124 6.70 0.80 2.80
N TYR A 125 7.51 0.18 3.63
CA TYR A 125 8.87 0.61 3.96
C TYR A 125 9.92 0.03 3.02
N TRP A 126 9.67 -1.18 2.49
CA TRP A 126 10.64 -1.83 1.63
C TRP A 126 10.00 -2.93 0.78
N ILE A 127 10.45 -3.04 -0.46
CA ILE A 127 10.14 -4.14 -1.35
C ILE A 127 11.45 -4.61 -1.99
N VAL A 128 11.75 -5.90 -1.81
CA VAL A 128 12.84 -6.59 -2.52
C VAL A 128 12.22 -7.74 -3.29
N PHE A 129 12.60 -7.91 -4.55
CA PHE A 129 12.05 -8.96 -5.41
C PHE A 129 13.16 -9.62 -6.24
N ASP A 130 12.81 -10.71 -6.93
CA ASP A 130 13.74 -11.57 -7.66
C ASP A 130 14.89 -12.08 -6.78
N ILE A 131 14.60 -12.28 -5.47
CA ILE A 131 15.51 -12.99 -4.56
C ILE A 131 15.60 -14.45 -5.03
N GLY A 132 16.81 -14.99 -5.11
CA GLY A 132 17.03 -16.38 -5.53
C GLY A 132 16.24 -17.39 -4.68
N SER A 133 15.62 -18.38 -5.30
CA SER A 133 14.75 -19.36 -4.61
C SER A 133 15.47 -20.19 -3.52
N GLN A 134 16.79 -20.29 -3.59
CA GLN A 134 17.62 -21.00 -2.60
C GLN A 134 18.13 -20.06 -1.49
N THR A 135 17.86 -18.79 -1.57
CA THR A 135 18.23 -17.83 -0.52
C THR A 135 17.36 -18.06 0.71
N THR A 136 17.97 -18.22 1.88
CA THR A 136 17.29 -18.50 3.15
C THR A 136 17.31 -17.31 4.12
N GLY A 137 17.82 -16.16 3.71
CA GLY A 137 17.87 -14.97 4.55
C GLY A 137 18.60 -13.80 3.92
N ILE A 138 18.60 -12.69 4.64
CA ILE A 138 19.38 -11.48 4.33
C ILE A 138 20.12 -11.01 5.57
N GLN A 139 21.28 -10.43 5.37
CA GLN A 139 22.03 -9.76 6.43
C GLN A 139 21.49 -8.33 6.65
N ALA A 140 21.71 -7.77 7.84
CA ALA A 140 21.33 -6.42 8.15
C ALA A 140 21.95 -5.41 7.15
N GLY A 141 21.14 -4.52 6.61
CA GLY A 141 21.54 -3.50 5.65
C GLY A 141 21.92 -4.02 4.26
N GLN A 142 21.69 -5.30 3.96
CA GLN A 142 22.08 -5.92 2.70
C GLN A 142 20.87 -6.21 1.80
N VAL A 143 21.12 -6.29 0.50
CA VAL A 143 20.21 -6.86 -0.49
C VAL A 143 20.88 -8.09 -1.08
N PRO A 144 20.17 -9.23 -1.22
CA PRO A 144 20.76 -10.43 -1.80
C PRO A 144 21.29 -10.21 -3.21
N PRO A 145 22.40 -10.84 -3.60
CA PRO A 145 22.92 -10.74 -4.95
C PRO A 145 21.88 -11.13 -6.00
N GLY A 146 21.74 -10.30 -7.04
CA GLY A 146 20.78 -10.50 -8.13
C GLY A 146 19.34 -10.07 -7.82
N ALA A 147 19.00 -9.82 -6.55
CA ALA A 147 17.72 -9.24 -6.19
C ALA A 147 17.67 -7.75 -6.54
N ARG A 148 16.45 -7.24 -6.68
CA ARG A 148 16.14 -5.86 -7.02
C ARG A 148 15.16 -5.26 -6.03
N GLN A 149 15.12 -3.95 -6.00
CA GLN A 149 14.23 -3.19 -5.12
C GLN A 149 13.22 -2.38 -5.94
N ALA A 150 12.05 -2.18 -5.38
CA ALA A 150 11.03 -1.29 -5.93
C ALA A 150 10.89 -0.06 -5.04
N ASP A 151 10.28 0.99 -5.58
CA ASP A 151 9.88 2.15 -4.80
C ASP A 151 9.01 1.73 -3.60
N ASN A 152 9.29 2.34 -2.47
CA ASN A 152 8.49 2.27 -1.27
C ASN A 152 7.42 3.39 -1.25
N SER A 153 6.70 3.56 -0.15
CA SER A 153 5.69 4.63 -0.01
C SER A 153 6.25 6.05 -0.08
N LYS A 154 7.58 6.20 0.11
CA LYS A 154 8.29 7.47 0.01
C LYS A 154 8.79 7.76 -1.43
N GLY A 155 8.67 6.79 -2.35
CA GLY A 155 9.19 6.90 -3.70
C GLY A 155 10.69 6.66 -3.79
N SER A 156 11.19 5.69 -3.05
CA SER A 156 12.63 5.36 -2.97
C SER A 156 12.80 3.85 -2.99
N ASP A 157 13.72 3.36 -3.78
CA ASP A 157 14.06 1.95 -3.98
C ASP A 157 15.02 1.40 -2.92
N ARG A 158 14.76 1.70 -1.65
CA ARG A 158 15.57 1.26 -0.52
C ARG A 158 14.70 1.07 0.72
N TYR A 159 15.29 0.47 1.74
CA TYR A 159 14.68 0.42 3.07
C TYR A 159 14.46 1.84 3.61
N ASP A 160 13.22 2.17 4.00
CA ASP A 160 12.86 3.38 4.72
C ASP A 160 12.70 3.01 6.20
N PRO A 161 13.56 3.49 7.11
CA PRO A 161 13.47 3.09 8.50
C PRO A 161 12.15 3.57 9.13
N PRO A 162 11.40 2.70 9.80
CA PRO A 162 10.21 3.11 10.54
C PRO A 162 10.49 4.21 11.55
N CYS A 163 9.58 5.18 11.64
CA CYS A 163 9.67 6.30 12.55
C CYS A 163 8.30 6.53 13.23
N PRO A 164 7.91 5.69 14.22
CA PRO A 164 6.62 5.83 14.87
C PRO A 164 6.60 7.16 15.65
N LEU A 165 5.63 8.02 15.32
CA LEU A 165 5.46 9.32 15.97
C LEU A 165 4.43 9.28 17.09
N ASN A 166 3.44 8.37 16.99
CA ASN A 166 2.33 8.28 17.93
C ASN A 166 1.83 6.83 18.01
N GLY A 167 1.59 6.35 19.23
CA GLY A 167 0.94 5.06 19.45
C GLY A 167 1.81 3.84 19.17
N LEU A 168 1.17 2.68 19.20
CA LEU A 168 1.80 1.40 18.92
C LEU A 168 1.63 1.04 17.45
N HIS A 169 2.73 0.83 16.74
CA HIS A 169 2.76 0.38 15.36
C HIS A 169 3.14 -1.09 15.27
N THR A 170 2.56 -1.80 14.31
CA THR A 170 2.87 -3.20 14.02
C THR A 170 3.48 -3.31 12.63
N TYR A 171 4.78 -3.60 12.59
CA TYR A 171 5.54 -3.81 11.37
C TYR A 171 5.50 -5.28 10.97
N ARG A 172 5.27 -5.53 9.68
CA ARG A 172 5.24 -6.87 9.11
C ARG A 172 6.38 -7.04 8.11
N PHE A 173 7.09 -8.12 8.26
CA PHE A 173 8.11 -8.60 7.34
C PHE A 173 7.55 -9.84 6.67
N THR A 174 7.07 -9.72 5.45
CA THR A 174 6.42 -10.83 4.74
C THR A 174 7.31 -11.28 3.59
N VAL A 175 7.71 -12.55 3.61
CA VAL A 175 8.40 -13.19 2.51
C VAL A 175 7.40 -13.99 1.69
N TYR A 176 7.39 -13.78 0.39
CA TYR A 176 6.55 -14.48 -0.57
C TYR A 176 7.38 -15.42 -1.42
N ALA A 177 6.94 -16.67 -1.55
CA ALA A 177 7.42 -17.58 -2.58
C ALA A 177 6.65 -17.32 -3.88
N LEU A 178 7.37 -17.14 -4.98
CA LEU A 178 6.81 -16.79 -6.27
C LEU A 178 7.00 -17.91 -7.28
N SER A 179 5.98 -18.17 -8.09
CA SER A 179 5.98 -19.17 -9.17
C SER A 179 6.85 -18.78 -10.38
N ARG A 180 7.36 -17.54 -10.41
CA ARG A 180 8.22 -17.00 -11.48
C ARG A 180 9.06 -15.86 -10.96
N SER A 181 10.13 -15.53 -11.65
CA SER A 181 10.81 -14.24 -11.49
C SER A 181 9.93 -13.12 -12.07
N LEU A 182 10.00 -11.94 -11.47
CA LEU A 182 9.19 -10.79 -11.88
C LEU A 182 9.82 -10.06 -13.06
N SER A 183 11.16 -10.09 -13.14
CA SER A 183 11.97 -9.46 -14.22
C SER A 183 11.62 -7.98 -14.44
N LEU A 184 11.30 -7.28 -13.37
CA LEU A 184 11.02 -5.85 -13.36
C LEU A 184 12.33 -5.06 -13.20
N PRO A 185 12.41 -3.80 -13.66
CA PRO A 185 13.58 -2.97 -13.43
C PRO A 185 13.73 -2.59 -11.95
N GLU A 186 14.97 -2.25 -11.56
CA GLU A 186 15.24 -1.60 -10.27
C GLU A 186 14.47 -0.28 -10.19
N GLY A 187 13.98 0.10 -9.00
CA GLY A 187 13.21 1.33 -8.82
C GLY A 187 11.84 1.30 -9.50
N VAL A 188 11.32 0.13 -9.84
CA VAL A 188 9.96 0.05 -10.40
C VAL A 188 8.93 0.58 -9.39
N ALA A 189 7.92 1.26 -9.89
CA ALA A 189 6.86 1.82 -9.04
C ALA A 189 6.26 0.77 -8.10
N MET A 190 6.12 1.12 -6.83
CA MET A 190 5.58 0.28 -5.73
C MET A 190 4.35 -0.52 -6.13
N LYS A 191 3.36 0.13 -6.75
CA LYS A 191 2.11 -0.52 -7.17
C LYS A 191 2.33 -1.62 -8.21
N THR A 192 3.27 -1.43 -9.12
CA THR A 192 3.62 -2.41 -10.16
C THR A 192 4.27 -3.63 -9.53
N ALA A 193 5.29 -3.44 -8.67
CA ALA A 193 5.94 -4.53 -7.95
C ALA A 193 4.94 -5.31 -7.07
N TRP A 194 4.12 -4.60 -6.30
CA TRP A 194 3.10 -5.21 -5.46
C TRP A 194 2.12 -6.07 -6.27
N SER A 195 1.62 -5.55 -7.39
CA SER A 195 0.70 -6.29 -8.26
C SER A 195 1.36 -7.53 -8.87
N ALA A 196 2.62 -7.44 -9.27
CA ALA A 196 3.37 -8.57 -9.82
C ALA A 196 3.63 -9.65 -8.76
N ILE A 197 4.01 -9.27 -7.53
CA ILE A 197 4.15 -10.18 -6.39
C ILE A 197 2.81 -10.88 -6.12
N ALA A 198 1.71 -10.13 -6.04
CA ALA A 198 0.38 -10.68 -5.78
C ALA A 198 -0.07 -11.73 -6.80
N GLN A 199 0.31 -11.55 -8.07
CA GLN A 199 -0.04 -12.46 -9.16
C GLN A 199 0.84 -13.72 -9.19
N ALA A 200 2.07 -13.63 -8.67
CA ALA A 200 3.04 -14.73 -8.71
C ALA A 200 3.14 -15.52 -7.40
N ALA A 201 2.61 -14.97 -6.30
CA ALA A 201 2.74 -15.57 -4.97
C ALA A 201 1.99 -16.92 -4.88
N ILE A 202 2.72 -17.94 -4.41
CA ILE A 202 2.19 -19.30 -4.18
C ILE A 202 2.21 -19.67 -2.70
N ALA A 203 3.06 -19.04 -1.89
CA ALA A 203 3.10 -19.18 -0.45
C ALA A 203 3.70 -17.91 0.17
N ARG A 204 3.56 -17.78 1.48
CA ARG A 204 4.20 -16.70 2.25
C ARG A 204 4.55 -17.17 3.65
N GLY A 205 5.42 -16.40 4.30
CA GLY A 205 5.65 -16.41 5.74
C GLY A 205 5.72 -14.99 6.25
N ARG A 206 5.45 -14.80 7.54
CA ARG A 206 5.38 -13.46 8.12
C ARG A 206 5.98 -13.42 9.51
N LEU A 207 6.82 -12.42 9.74
CA LEU A 207 7.27 -12.00 11.05
C LEU A 207 6.64 -10.66 11.38
N GLN A 208 6.15 -10.49 12.62
CA GLN A 208 5.62 -9.23 13.10
C GLN A 208 6.43 -8.72 14.30
N SER A 209 6.57 -7.41 14.38
CA SER A 209 7.22 -6.74 15.49
C SER A 209 6.53 -5.40 15.75
N THR A 210 6.55 -4.94 16.99
CA THR A 210 5.87 -3.70 17.38
C THR A 210 6.87 -2.66 17.88
N ALA A 211 6.59 -1.40 17.61
CA ALA A 211 7.30 -0.27 18.21
C ALA A 211 6.33 0.83 18.60
N SER A 212 6.69 1.55 19.63
CA SER A 212 6.12 2.85 20.01
C SER A 212 7.18 3.94 19.89
N PRO A 213 6.78 5.22 19.94
CA PRO A 213 7.71 6.36 19.97
C PRO A 213 8.74 6.24 21.09
#